data_1031c0acf349ff170b17467578faa2b5
#
_entry.id   1031c0acf349ff170b17467578faa2b5
#
_cell.length_a   1.000
_cell.length_b   1.000
_cell.length_c   1.000
_cell.angle_alpha   90.00
_cell.angle_beta   90.00
_cell.angle_gamma   90.00
#
_symmetry.space_group_name_H-M   'P 1'
#
loop_
_entity.id
_entity.type
_entity.pdbx_description
1 polymer ?
#
loop_
_entity_poly.entity_id
_entity_poly.type
_entity_poly.pdbx_seq_one_letter_code
_entity_poly.pdbx_strand_id
1 'polypeptide(L)'
;MSYENIIVELIVKGGDVRSNALLAIRAAKEGNFSEAEKLMQECNRQLVEAHEIQTDMIQEELNAEEKRAVDLLMVHGQDHLMNAMTVRDLAVEFIELYKMRYADKEGEA
;
A
#
# COMPACT_ATOMS: atom_id res chain seq x y z
N MET A 1 16.17 0.34 17.15
CA MET A 1 15.19 -0.72 16.84
C MET A 1 15.92 -1.89 16.20
N SER A 2 15.61 -3.13 16.58
CA SER A 2 16.25 -4.28 15.99
C SER A 2 15.83 -4.48 14.52
N TYR A 3 16.63 -5.22 13.77
CA TYR A 3 16.33 -5.52 12.38
C TYR A 3 14.98 -6.27 12.24
N GLU A 4 14.74 -7.26 13.10
CA GLU A 4 13.47 -8.00 13.11
C GLU A 4 12.28 -7.07 13.38
N ASN A 5 12.42 -6.12 14.29
CA ASN A 5 11.36 -5.15 14.61
C ASN A 5 11.07 -4.24 13.41
N ILE A 6 12.10 -3.84 12.67
CA ILE A 6 11.93 -3.04 11.45
C ILE A 6 11.15 -3.83 10.40
N ILE A 7 11.48 -5.12 10.22
CA ILE A 7 10.76 -5.99 9.28
C ILE A 7 9.30 -6.17 9.71
N VAL A 8 9.04 -6.38 11.01
CA VAL A 8 7.67 -6.51 11.52
C VAL A 8 6.88 -5.23 11.27
N GLU A 9 7.49 -4.07 11.48
CA GLU A 9 6.88 -2.78 11.19
C GLU A 9 6.52 -2.65 9.71
N LEU A 10 7.41 -3.11 8.82
CA LEU A 10 7.17 -3.12 7.39
C LEU A 10 5.99 -4.02 7.01
N ILE A 11 5.87 -5.20 7.63
CA ILE A 11 4.75 -6.13 7.44
C ILE A 11 3.43 -5.47 7.86
N VAL A 12 3.40 -4.84 9.05
CA VAL A 12 2.20 -4.19 9.59
C VAL A 12 1.78 -3.03 8.69
N LYS A 13 2.70 -2.16 8.33
CA LYS A 13 2.40 -1.00 7.46
C LYS A 13 1.95 -1.45 6.07
N GLY A 14 2.60 -2.44 5.50
CA GLY A 14 2.18 -3.00 4.21
C GLY A 14 0.77 -3.58 4.27
N GLY A 15 0.45 -4.29 5.35
CA GLY A 15 -0.90 -4.81 5.59
C GLY A 15 -1.95 -3.70 5.69
N ASP A 16 -1.64 -2.61 6.39
CA ASP A 16 -2.54 -1.47 6.53
C ASP A 16 -2.77 -0.75 5.19
N VAL A 17 -1.72 -0.57 4.40
CA VAL A 17 -1.82 0.01 3.04
C VAL A 17 -2.78 -0.82 2.19
N ARG A 18 -2.56 -2.13 2.15
CA ARG A 18 -3.40 -3.04 1.38
C ARG A 18 -4.85 -3.01 1.85
N SER A 19 -5.09 -3.06 3.16
CA SER A 19 -6.43 -3.03 3.74
C SER A 19 -7.16 -1.75 3.39
N ASN A 20 -6.51 -0.59 3.54
CA ASN A 20 -7.13 0.69 3.23
C ASN A 20 -7.43 0.83 1.74
N ALA A 21 -6.54 0.34 0.87
CA ALA A 21 -6.78 0.34 -0.58
C ALA A 21 -8.00 -0.51 -0.95
N LEU A 22 -8.13 -1.71 -0.38
CA LEU A 22 -9.28 -2.58 -0.63
C LEU A 22 -10.58 -1.98 -0.10
N LEU A 23 -10.55 -1.37 1.09
CA LEU A 23 -11.71 -0.68 1.64
C LEU A 23 -12.12 0.51 0.79
N ALA A 24 -11.16 1.23 0.22
CA ALA A 24 -11.42 2.35 -0.69
C ALA A 24 -12.13 1.87 -1.96
N ILE A 25 -11.71 0.74 -2.52
CA ILE A 25 -12.39 0.13 -3.68
C ILE A 25 -13.84 -0.20 -3.31
N ARG A 26 -14.08 -0.80 -2.16
CA ARG A 26 -15.42 -1.16 -1.70
C ARG A 26 -16.30 0.06 -1.52
N ALA A 27 -15.77 1.14 -0.94
CA ALA A 27 -16.49 2.40 -0.79
C ALA A 27 -16.88 2.98 -2.16
N ALA A 28 -15.96 2.97 -3.12
CA ALA A 28 -16.23 3.43 -4.49
C ALA A 28 -17.28 2.58 -5.19
N LYS A 29 -17.24 1.27 -4.97
CA LYS A 29 -18.23 0.32 -5.53
C LYS A 29 -19.64 0.66 -5.06
N GLU A 30 -19.79 1.17 -3.84
CA GLU A 30 -21.08 1.60 -3.29
C GLU A 30 -21.43 3.06 -3.62
N GLY A 31 -20.59 3.74 -4.38
CA GLY A 31 -20.78 5.14 -4.75
C GLY A 31 -20.34 6.14 -3.69
N ASN A 32 -19.69 5.66 -2.61
CA ASN A 32 -19.23 6.53 -1.54
C ASN A 32 -17.79 7.02 -1.84
N PHE A 33 -17.68 7.96 -2.78
CA PHE A 33 -16.38 8.45 -3.24
C PHE A 33 -15.67 9.34 -2.21
N SER A 34 -16.41 10.03 -1.36
CA SER A 34 -15.83 10.81 -0.26
C SER A 34 -15.06 9.90 0.71
N GLU A 35 -15.65 8.78 1.09
CA GLU A 35 -15.00 7.79 1.96
C GLU A 35 -13.83 7.11 1.26
N ALA A 36 -13.99 6.78 -0.03
CA ALA A 36 -12.91 6.20 -0.83
C ALA A 36 -11.69 7.14 -0.85
N GLU A 37 -11.91 8.44 -1.02
CA GLU A 37 -10.83 9.42 -1.01
C GLU A 37 -10.10 9.48 0.33
N LYS A 38 -10.85 9.50 1.45
CA LYS A 38 -10.26 9.49 2.78
C LYS A 38 -9.38 8.24 3.01
N LEU A 39 -9.88 7.08 2.62
CA LEU A 39 -9.16 5.82 2.74
C LEU A 39 -7.90 5.83 1.88
N MET A 40 -7.94 6.38 0.67
CA MET A 40 -6.77 6.50 -0.20
C MET A 40 -5.74 7.48 0.34
N GLN A 41 -6.16 8.57 0.96
CA GLN A 41 -5.24 9.51 1.61
C GLN A 41 -4.47 8.83 2.73
N GLU A 42 -5.16 8.07 3.58
CA GLU A 42 -4.53 7.30 4.66
C GLU A 42 -3.61 6.20 4.10
N CYS A 43 -4.07 5.49 3.07
CA CYS A 43 -3.30 4.49 2.35
C CYS A 43 -1.97 5.08 1.84
N ASN A 44 -2.03 6.23 1.18
CA ASN A 44 -0.86 6.89 0.63
C ASN A 44 0.10 7.37 1.72
N ARG A 45 -0.43 7.88 2.84
CA ARG A 45 0.38 8.29 3.97
C ARG A 45 1.19 7.12 4.54
N GLN A 46 0.52 6.00 4.76
CA GLN A 46 1.15 4.77 5.26
C GLN A 46 2.16 4.20 4.27
N LEU A 47 1.86 4.28 2.97
CA LEU A 47 2.76 3.81 1.93
C LEU A 47 4.06 4.61 1.90
N VAL A 48 3.99 5.94 2.05
CA VAL A 48 5.19 6.78 2.12
C VAL A 48 6.08 6.34 3.29
N GLU A 49 5.49 6.12 4.47
CA GLU A 49 6.22 5.66 5.65
C GLU A 49 6.89 4.30 5.42
N ALA A 50 6.15 3.34 4.86
CA ALA A 50 6.68 2.00 4.57
C ALA A 50 7.77 2.05 3.51
N HIS A 51 7.61 2.85 2.48
CA HIS A 51 8.59 3.01 1.41
C HIS A 51 9.89 3.65 1.93
N GLU A 52 9.81 4.59 2.86
CA GLU A 52 10.99 5.17 3.51
C GLU A 52 11.78 4.11 4.28
N ILE A 53 11.08 3.24 5.01
CA ILE A 53 11.72 2.12 5.73
C ILE A 53 12.46 1.22 4.73
N GLN A 54 11.81 0.85 3.62
CA GLN A 54 12.43 0.02 2.58
C GLN A 54 13.65 0.70 1.96
N THR A 55 13.54 1.98 1.65
CA THR A 55 14.64 2.75 1.05
C THR A 55 15.85 2.77 1.99
N ASP A 56 15.63 3.00 3.28
CA ASP A 56 16.70 3.01 4.28
C ASP A 56 17.38 1.64 4.37
N MET A 57 16.60 0.57 4.34
CA MET A 57 17.13 -0.81 4.36
C MET A 57 17.99 -1.09 3.13
N ILE A 58 17.54 -0.68 1.95
CA ILE A 58 18.28 -0.90 0.70
C ILE A 58 19.59 -0.09 0.70
N GLN A 59 19.54 1.17 1.14
CA GLN A 59 20.73 2.02 1.22
C GLN A 59 21.75 1.46 2.21
N GLU A 60 21.26 0.99 3.37
CA GLU A 60 22.11 0.38 4.37
C GLU A 60 22.82 -0.87 3.82
N GLU A 61 22.11 -1.71 3.09
CA GLU A 61 22.71 -2.87 2.44
C GLU A 61 23.73 -2.49 1.38
N LEU A 62 23.42 -1.49 0.54
CA LEU A 62 24.35 -1.02 -0.50
C LEU A 62 25.67 -0.49 0.07
N ASN A 63 25.62 0.10 1.27
CA ASN A 63 26.78 0.70 1.92
C ASN A 63 27.53 -0.28 2.85
N ALA A 64 26.95 -1.44 3.15
CA ALA A 64 27.56 -2.41 4.05
C ALA A 64 28.72 -3.13 3.37
N GLU A 65 29.83 -3.30 4.11
CA GLU A 65 30.97 -4.11 3.64
C GLU A 65 30.59 -5.59 3.56
N GLU A 66 29.84 -6.06 4.59
CA GLU A 66 29.32 -7.42 4.61
C GLU A 66 27.83 -7.40 4.39
N LYS A 67 27.36 -8.15 3.42
CA LYS A 67 25.93 -8.24 3.10
C LYS A 67 25.23 -9.15 4.11
N ARG A 68 24.05 -8.71 4.54
CA ARG A 68 23.18 -9.52 5.39
C ARG A 68 22.64 -10.71 4.61
N ALA A 69 22.62 -11.88 5.23
CA ALA A 69 21.98 -13.04 4.65
C ALA A 69 20.46 -12.78 4.51
N VAL A 70 19.90 -13.24 3.40
CA VAL A 70 18.46 -13.13 3.15
C VAL A 70 17.76 -14.23 3.94
N ASP A 71 16.78 -13.86 4.75
CA ASP A 71 15.96 -14.81 5.50
C ASP A 71 14.48 -14.71 5.13
N LEU A 72 13.69 -15.66 5.60
CA LEU A 72 12.27 -15.73 5.27
C LEU A 72 11.50 -14.51 5.78
N LEU A 73 11.82 -14.01 6.96
CA LEU A 73 11.14 -12.83 7.53
C LEU A 73 11.37 -11.59 6.66
N MET A 74 12.59 -11.38 6.20
CA MET A 74 12.92 -10.28 5.28
C MET A 74 12.12 -10.39 3.98
N VAL A 75 12.10 -11.57 3.35
CA VAL A 75 11.35 -11.81 2.12
C VAL A 75 9.86 -11.54 2.34
N HIS A 76 9.31 -12.01 3.44
CA HIS A 76 7.91 -11.81 3.79
C HIS A 76 7.57 -10.33 3.96
N GLY A 77 8.43 -9.56 4.64
CA GLY A 77 8.24 -8.12 4.81
C GLY A 77 8.29 -7.35 3.49
N GLN A 78 9.28 -7.65 2.65
CA GLN A 78 9.41 -7.03 1.33
C GLN A 78 8.22 -7.37 0.44
N ASP A 79 7.79 -8.63 0.46
CA ASP A 79 6.64 -9.11 -0.31
C ASP A 79 5.34 -8.39 0.11
N HIS A 80 5.10 -8.21 1.41
CA HIS A 80 3.97 -7.46 1.91
C HIS A 80 3.95 -6.03 1.35
N LEU A 81 5.08 -5.34 1.37
CA LEU A 81 5.14 -3.97 0.84
C LEU A 81 4.91 -3.94 -0.67
N MET A 82 5.57 -4.81 -1.42
CA MET A 82 5.46 -4.80 -2.89
C MET A 82 4.04 -5.13 -3.34
N ASN A 83 3.39 -6.11 -2.70
CA ASN A 83 1.98 -6.42 -2.96
C ASN A 83 1.06 -5.26 -2.60
N ALA A 84 1.32 -4.60 -1.48
CA ALA A 84 0.54 -3.44 -1.05
C ALA A 84 0.62 -2.29 -2.07
N MET A 85 1.80 -2.04 -2.62
CA MET A 85 2.00 -1.01 -3.65
C MET A 85 1.19 -1.33 -4.92
N THR A 86 1.21 -2.58 -5.35
CA THR A 86 0.43 -3.02 -6.51
C THR A 86 -1.07 -2.87 -6.26
N VAL A 87 -1.56 -3.30 -5.09
CA VAL A 87 -2.97 -3.17 -4.74
C VAL A 87 -3.38 -1.69 -4.68
N ARG A 88 -2.53 -0.84 -4.09
CA ARG A 88 -2.77 0.61 -4.04
C ARG A 88 -2.89 1.21 -5.44
N ASP A 89 -1.99 0.85 -6.36
CA ASP A 89 -2.02 1.37 -7.72
C ASP A 89 -3.28 0.93 -8.46
N LEU A 90 -3.68 -0.32 -8.30
CA LEU A 90 -4.91 -0.84 -8.88
C LEU A 90 -6.15 -0.19 -8.25
N ALA A 91 -6.10 0.13 -6.95
CA ALA A 91 -7.22 0.78 -6.28
C ALA A 91 -7.55 2.14 -6.90
N VAL A 92 -6.53 2.92 -7.27
CA VAL A 92 -6.74 4.21 -7.97
C VAL A 92 -7.54 3.99 -9.26
N GLU A 93 -7.15 2.99 -10.05
CA GLU A 93 -7.81 2.69 -11.32
C GLU A 93 -9.24 2.19 -11.12
N PHE A 94 -9.47 1.32 -10.13
CA PHE A 94 -10.82 0.84 -9.82
C PHE A 94 -11.74 1.95 -9.34
N ILE A 95 -11.24 2.87 -8.54
CA ILE A 95 -12.04 4.02 -8.07
C ILE A 95 -12.46 4.88 -9.26
N GLU A 96 -11.54 5.17 -10.18
CA GLU A 96 -11.84 5.92 -11.39
C GLU A 96 -12.88 5.19 -12.26
N LEU A 97 -12.74 3.88 -12.40
CA LEU A 97 -13.68 3.07 -13.14
C LEU A 97 -15.10 3.16 -12.54
N TYR A 98 -15.21 3.08 -11.22
CA TYR A 98 -16.51 3.22 -10.56
C TYR A 98 -17.08 4.62 -10.70
N LYS A 99 -16.26 5.66 -10.65
CA LYS A 99 -16.71 7.04 -10.90
C LYS A 99 -17.31 7.16 -12.30
N MET A 100 -16.67 6.60 -13.30
CA MET A 100 -17.17 6.60 -14.68
C MET A 100 -18.50 5.86 -14.79
N ARG A 101 -18.61 4.71 -14.13
CA ARG A 101 -19.84 3.92 -14.13
C ARG A 101 -21.00 4.67 -13.48
N TYR A 102 -20.78 5.35 -12.36
CA TYR A 102 -21.81 6.15 -11.69
C TYR A 102 -22.19 7.37 -12.53
N ALA A 103 -21.24 8.01 -13.18
CA ALA A 103 -21.51 9.13 -14.09
C ALA A 103 -22.36 8.71 -15.28
N ASP A 104 -22.08 7.55 -15.87
CA ASP A 104 -22.88 6.99 -16.99
C ASP A 104 -24.31 6.70 -16.55
N LYS A 105 -24.52 6.15 -15.35
CA LYS A 105 -25.85 5.91 -14.79
C LYS A 105 -26.64 7.20 -14.59
N GLU A 106 -26.00 8.24 -14.09
CA GLU A 106 -26.61 9.57 -13.94
C GLU A 106 -26.98 10.16 -15.30
N GLY A 107 -26.14 9.93 -16.32
CA GLY A 107 -26.39 10.37 -17.71
C GLY A 107 -27.54 9.63 -18.37
N GLU A 108 -27.86 8.41 -17.93
CA GLU A 108 -28.98 7.62 -18.44
C GLU A 108 -30.32 8.02 -17.83
N ALA A 109 -30.28 8.71 -16.69
CA ALA A 109 -31.48 9.21 -16.03
C ALA A 109 -32.01 10.49 -16.71
#